data_eb5cd9947a8fa4c1110b0a459b849baf
#
_entry.id   eb5cd9947a8fa4c1110b0a459b849baf
#
_cell.length_a   1.000
_cell.length_b   1.000
_cell.length_c   1.000
_cell.angle_alpha   90.00
_cell.angle_beta   90.00
_cell.angle_gamma   90.00
#
_symmetry.space_group_name_H-M   'P 1'
#
loop_
_entity.id
_entity.type
_entity.pdbx_description
1 polymer ?
#
loop_
_entity_poly.entity_id
_entity_poly.type
_entity_poly.pdbx_seq_one_letter_code
_entity_poly.pdbx_strand_id
1 'polypeptide(L)'
;MEESISLQHLPAHKEDILAIATKQAYHWSVYAGLLNLLGTLLVTTPNRLPASLFDPEAWRHSDTLDNASLHDAFCRFARFLDESLYKHGENALTEAACEQTALFIGPPKPTCPPWEGFYSEQHNEVGYGRCALEMLHLLKDARLSIEGSNRQYADHIGIECMYAASLAQRIADAFENGTSNANICIDELKTFITAHPRSWIDALYERVQQNVPDGYCAQLLQLVRIVLDNAPYDET
;
A
#
# COMPACT_ATOMS: atom_id res chain seq x y z
N MET A 1 -52.56 14.78 -1.45
CA MET A 1 -51.71 15.99 -1.51
C MET A 1 -50.31 15.51 -1.30
N GLU A 2 -49.61 15.31 -2.41
CA GLU A 2 -48.18 14.95 -2.41
C GLU A 2 -47.39 16.27 -2.29
N GLU A 3 -46.70 16.43 -1.17
CA GLU A 3 -45.73 17.50 -1.02
C GLU A 3 -44.50 17.16 -1.86
N SER A 4 -44.38 17.84 -3.00
CA SER A 4 -43.14 17.89 -3.79
C SER A 4 -42.07 18.56 -2.94
N ILE A 5 -41.07 17.80 -2.51
CA ILE A 5 -39.84 18.33 -1.92
C ILE A 5 -39.08 19.03 -3.04
N SER A 6 -39.20 20.36 -3.08
CA SER A 6 -38.42 21.24 -3.95
C SER A 6 -36.97 21.16 -3.51
N LEU A 7 -36.10 20.63 -4.36
CA LEU A 7 -34.64 20.76 -4.24
C LEU A 7 -34.30 22.26 -4.36
N GLN A 8 -34.25 22.95 -3.22
CA GLN A 8 -33.78 24.34 -3.17
C GLN A 8 -32.34 24.37 -3.62
N HIS A 9 -32.02 25.19 -4.62
CA HIS A 9 -30.64 25.46 -5.05
C HIS A 9 -29.77 25.80 -3.85
N LEU A 10 -28.80 24.94 -3.60
CA LEU A 10 -27.71 25.23 -2.68
C LEU A 10 -26.97 26.48 -3.20
N PRO A 11 -26.55 27.41 -2.35
CA PRO A 11 -25.74 28.54 -2.81
C PRO A 11 -24.44 28.00 -3.45
N ALA A 12 -23.99 28.59 -4.57
CA ALA A 12 -22.86 28.14 -5.38
C ALA A 12 -21.61 27.72 -4.56
N HIS A 13 -21.33 28.45 -3.48
CA HIS A 13 -20.24 28.14 -2.56
C HIS A 13 -20.41 26.79 -1.79
N LYS A 14 -21.64 26.31 -1.58
CA LYS A 14 -21.87 24.99 -0.96
C LYS A 14 -21.73 23.85 -1.97
N GLU A 15 -22.06 24.07 -3.23
CA GLU A 15 -21.87 23.11 -4.31
C GLU A 15 -20.36 22.89 -4.55
N ASP A 16 -19.58 23.97 -4.54
CA ASP A 16 -18.11 23.89 -4.68
C ASP A 16 -17.47 23.11 -3.53
N ILE A 17 -17.87 23.37 -2.28
CA ILE A 17 -17.36 22.64 -1.10
C ILE A 17 -17.71 21.16 -1.16
N LEU A 18 -18.94 20.82 -1.57
CA LEU A 18 -19.36 19.42 -1.70
C LEU A 18 -18.59 18.70 -2.82
N ALA A 19 -18.35 19.37 -3.96
CA ALA A 19 -17.57 18.82 -5.05
C ALA A 19 -16.11 18.54 -4.63
N ILE A 20 -15.50 19.47 -3.91
CA ILE A 20 -14.15 19.29 -3.35
C ILE A 20 -14.12 18.11 -2.38
N ALA A 21 -15.03 18.04 -1.41
CA ALA A 21 -15.09 16.95 -0.45
C ALA A 21 -15.29 15.57 -1.12
N THR A 22 -16.12 15.51 -2.17
CA THR A 22 -16.34 14.28 -2.94
C THR A 22 -15.07 13.87 -3.70
N LYS A 23 -14.36 14.82 -4.31
CA LYS A 23 -13.06 14.54 -4.96
C LYS A 23 -12.03 14.04 -3.96
N GLN A 24 -11.93 14.67 -2.81
CA GLN A 24 -11.05 14.25 -1.71
C GLN A 24 -11.36 12.83 -1.24
N ALA A 25 -12.62 12.53 -0.93
CA ALA A 25 -13.05 11.19 -0.52
C ALA A 25 -12.64 10.13 -1.56
N TYR A 26 -12.85 10.42 -2.86
CA TYR A 26 -12.46 9.55 -3.95
C TYR A 26 -10.94 9.31 -3.97
N HIS A 27 -10.12 10.37 -3.94
CA HIS A 27 -8.66 10.24 -3.99
C HIS A 27 -8.12 9.44 -2.81
N TRP A 28 -8.62 9.69 -1.61
CA TRP A 28 -8.21 8.91 -0.43
C TRP A 28 -8.67 7.44 -0.49
N SER A 29 -9.84 7.16 -1.06
CA SER A 29 -10.31 5.79 -1.26
C SER A 29 -9.48 5.04 -2.30
N VAL A 30 -9.11 5.68 -3.43
CA VAL A 30 -8.19 5.10 -4.43
C VAL A 30 -6.82 4.82 -3.79
N TYR A 31 -6.28 5.76 -3.05
CA TYR A 31 -5.00 5.59 -2.36
C TYR A 31 -5.04 4.45 -1.33
N ALA A 32 -6.12 4.33 -0.56
CA ALA A 32 -6.35 3.22 0.36
C ALA A 32 -6.39 1.86 -0.38
N GLY A 33 -7.13 1.80 -1.50
CA GLY A 33 -7.18 0.61 -2.34
C GLY A 33 -5.80 0.20 -2.87
N LEU A 34 -5.01 1.17 -3.31
CA LEU A 34 -3.65 0.94 -3.80
C LEU A 34 -2.71 0.41 -2.71
N LEU A 35 -2.70 1.02 -1.53
CA LEU A 35 -1.91 0.53 -0.39
C LEU A 35 -2.30 -0.89 0.02
N ASN A 36 -3.59 -1.19 0.05
CA ASN A 36 -4.09 -2.53 0.37
C ASN A 36 -3.68 -3.56 -0.69
N LEU A 37 -3.75 -3.21 -1.98
CA LEU A 37 -3.27 -4.06 -3.08
C LEU A 37 -1.77 -4.35 -2.92
N LEU A 38 -0.94 -3.33 -2.74
CA LEU A 38 0.50 -3.48 -2.57
C LEU A 38 0.86 -4.30 -1.33
N GLY A 39 0.15 -4.08 -0.22
CA GLY A 39 0.27 -4.92 0.98
C GLY A 39 -0.03 -6.38 0.69
N THR A 40 -1.09 -6.66 -0.07
CA THR A 40 -1.47 -8.02 -0.49
C THR A 40 -0.39 -8.67 -1.36
N LEU A 41 0.17 -7.95 -2.33
CA LEU A 41 1.27 -8.44 -3.19
C LEU A 41 2.54 -8.75 -2.39
N LEU A 42 2.78 -8.03 -1.28
CA LEU A 42 3.94 -8.25 -0.42
C LEU A 42 3.79 -9.45 0.52
N VAL A 43 2.58 -9.70 1.06
CA VAL A 43 2.35 -10.81 2.01
C VAL A 43 1.99 -12.13 1.33
N THR A 44 1.54 -12.09 0.07
CA THR A 44 1.06 -13.26 -0.67
C THR A 44 1.90 -13.46 -1.93
N THR A 45 2.39 -14.67 -2.15
CA THR A 45 3.18 -14.98 -3.35
C THR A 45 2.33 -14.89 -4.63
N PRO A 46 2.91 -14.39 -5.76
CA PRO A 46 2.19 -14.13 -7.00
C PRO A 46 1.34 -15.29 -7.54
N ASN A 47 1.84 -16.51 -7.44
CA ASN A 47 1.15 -17.73 -7.92
C ASN A 47 -0.09 -18.12 -7.09
N ARG A 48 -0.36 -17.43 -5.97
CA ARG A 48 -1.55 -17.62 -5.13
C ARG A 48 -2.59 -16.51 -5.30
N LEU A 49 -2.29 -15.54 -6.14
CA LEU A 49 -3.14 -14.38 -6.40
C LEU A 49 -3.80 -14.51 -7.78
N PRO A 50 -4.92 -13.81 -8.01
CA PRO A 50 -5.54 -13.75 -9.32
C PRO A 50 -4.55 -13.21 -10.37
N ALA A 51 -4.43 -13.90 -11.51
CA ALA A 51 -3.52 -13.50 -12.60
C ALA A 51 -3.83 -12.08 -13.13
N SER A 52 -5.07 -11.63 -13.02
CA SER A 52 -5.48 -10.27 -13.41
C SER A 52 -4.75 -9.15 -12.66
N LEU A 53 -4.20 -9.42 -11.46
CA LEU A 53 -3.38 -8.45 -10.72
C LEU A 53 -1.99 -8.25 -11.34
N PHE A 54 -1.61 -9.11 -12.27
CA PHE A 54 -0.33 -9.09 -12.99
C PHE A 54 -0.52 -8.81 -14.48
N ASP A 55 -1.70 -8.31 -14.87
CA ASP A 55 -1.96 -7.82 -16.22
C ASP A 55 -1.27 -6.46 -16.42
N PRO A 56 -0.28 -6.34 -17.33
CA PRO A 56 0.42 -5.09 -17.57
C PRO A 56 -0.52 -3.95 -18.00
N GLU A 57 -1.59 -4.25 -18.75
CA GLU A 57 -2.54 -3.24 -19.22
C GLU A 57 -3.37 -2.68 -18.05
N ALA A 58 -3.72 -3.51 -17.07
CA ALA A 58 -4.41 -3.04 -15.86
C ALA A 58 -3.57 -2.00 -15.11
N TRP A 59 -2.25 -2.21 -15.00
CA TRP A 59 -1.36 -1.24 -14.36
C TRP A 59 -1.19 0.06 -15.15
N ARG A 60 -1.11 0.00 -16.50
CA ARG A 60 -1.01 1.20 -17.35
C ARG A 60 -2.24 2.10 -17.27
N HIS A 61 -3.41 1.50 -17.06
CA HIS A 61 -4.69 2.21 -17.03
C HIS A 61 -5.24 2.40 -15.62
N SER A 62 -4.46 2.05 -14.58
CA SER A 62 -4.85 2.31 -13.19
C SER A 62 -4.92 3.79 -12.90
N ASP A 63 -5.84 4.16 -12.01
CA ASP A 63 -5.95 5.54 -11.54
C ASP A 63 -4.68 5.93 -10.77
N THR A 64 -4.08 7.01 -11.19
CA THR A 64 -2.82 7.55 -10.65
C THR A 64 -3.05 8.83 -9.85
N LEU A 65 -4.29 9.17 -9.51
CA LEU A 65 -4.63 10.37 -8.74
C LEU A 65 -4.08 11.66 -9.39
N ASP A 66 -4.09 11.73 -10.74
CA ASP A 66 -3.48 12.83 -11.50
C ASP A 66 -1.99 13.10 -11.17
N ASN A 67 -1.29 12.09 -10.61
CA ASN A 67 0.10 12.19 -10.17
C ASN A 67 1.06 11.56 -11.18
N ALA A 68 1.92 12.38 -11.79
CA ALA A 68 2.88 11.92 -12.80
C ALA A 68 3.89 10.89 -12.26
N SER A 69 4.32 11.02 -11.00
CA SER A 69 5.25 10.07 -10.37
C SER A 69 4.61 8.69 -10.19
N LEU A 70 3.35 8.64 -9.81
CA LEU A 70 2.58 7.39 -9.73
C LEU A 70 2.36 6.79 -11.11
N HIS A 71 2.00 7.60 -12.10
CA HIS A 71 1.83 7.15 -13.49
C HIS A 71 3.11 6.50 -14.02
N ASP A 72 4.25 7.18 -13.86
CA ASP A 72 5.55 6.65 -14.27
C ASP A 72 5.92 5.36 -13.54
N ALA A 73 5.59 5.25 -12.25
CA ALA A 73 5.83 4.04 -11.47
C ALA A 73 4.98 2.87 -11.96
N PHE A 74 3.71 3.09 -12.25
CA PHE A 74 2.80 2.07 -12.79
C PHE A 74 3.24 1.62 -14.18
N CYS A 75 3.64 2.55 -15.05
CA CYS A 75 4.18 2.22 -16.37
C CYS A 75 5.49 1.42 -16.29
N ARG A 76 6.36 1.70 -15.32
CA ARG A 76 7.58 0.90 -15.08
C ARG A 76 7.25 -0.51 -14.63
N PHE A 77 6.34 -0.65 -13.67
CA PHE A 77 5.92 -1.96 -13.18
C PHE A 77 5.23 -2.78 -14.27
N ALA A 78 4.35 -2.16 -15.07
CA ALA A 78 3.72 -2.78 -16.22
C ALA A 78 4.74 -3.28 -17.26
N ARG A 79 5.76 -2.48 -17.55
CA ARG A 79 6.86 -2.89 -18.47
C ARG A 79 7.61 -4.10 -17.94
N PHE A 80 7.92 -4.10 -16.64
CA PHE A 80 8.55 -5.26 -16.00
C PHE A 80 7.68 -6.53 -16.15
N LEU A 81 6.36 -6.42 -15.95
CA LEU A 81 5.44 -7.54 -16.12
C LEU A 81 5.42 -8.06 -17.57
N ASP A 82 5.41 -7.16 -18.58
CA ASP A 82 5.53 -7.56 -19.99
C ASP A 82 6.82 -8.31 -20.28
N GLU A 83 7.96 -7.77 -19.81
CA GLU A 83 9.26 -8.40 -20.00
C GLU A 83 9.33 -9.76 -19.31
N SER A 84 8.75 -9.89 -18.12
CA SER A 84 8.66 -11.15 -17.38
C SER A 84 7.79 -12.17 -18.12
N LEU A 85 6.61 -11.75 -18.62
CA LEU A 85 5.73 -12.59 -19.43
C LEU A 85 6.40 -13.02 -20.74
N TYR A 86 7.08 -12.11 -21.42
CA TYR A 86 7.82 -12.43 -22.64
C TYR A 86 8.93 -13.45 -22.40
N LYS A 87 9.66 -13.32 -21.29
CA LYS A 87 10.81 -14.18 -20.95
C LYS A 87 10.40 -15.54 -20.42
N HIS A 88 9.38 -15.61 -19.59
CA HIS A 88 9.02 -16.79 -18.81
C HIS A 88 7.67 -17.41 -19.21
N GLY A 89 6.86 -16.73 -20.03
CA GLY A 89 5.55 -17.20 -20.47
C GLY A 89 4.64 -17.52 -19.27
N GLU A 90 3.99 -18.67 -19.31
CA GLU A 90 3.10 -19.15 -18.24
C GLU A 90 3.79 -19.36 -16.88
N ASN A 91 5.11 -19.44 -16.86
CA ASN A 91 5.89 -19.60 -15.63
C ASN A 91 6.22 -18.28 -14.94
N ALA A 92 5.90 -17.11 -15.51
CA ALA A 92 6.28 -15.80 -14.97
C ALA A 92 5.86 -15.60 -13.50
N LEU A 93 4.62 -15.97 -13.14
CA LEU A 93 4.12 -15.88 -11.77
C LEU A 93 4.78 -16.89 -10.82
N THR A 94 5.17 -18.04 -11.33
CA THR A 94 5.88 -19.06 -10.56
C THR A 94 7.30 -18.61 -10.27
N GLU A 95 8.00 -18.04 -11.24
CA GLU A 95 9.35 -17.48 -11.06
C GLU A 95 9.35 -16.32 -10.06
N ALA A 96 8.39 -15.39 -10.17
CA ALA A 96 8.22 -14.31 -9.22
C ALA A 96 7.90 -14.82 -7.79
N ALA A 97 7.09 -15.88 -7.67
CA ALA A 97 6.78 -16.51 -6.39
C ALA A 97 7.99 -17.24 -5.79
N CYS A 98 8.83 -17.88 -6.62
CA CYS A 98 10.08 -18.49 -6.17
C CYS A 98 11.05 -17.42 -5.66
N GLU A 99 11.20 -16.31 -6.39
CA GLU A 99 12.02 -15.17 -5.95
C GLU A 99 11.54 -14.60 -4.62
N GLN A 100 10.26 -14.27 -4.49
CA GLN A 100 9.69 -13.74 -3.25
C GLN A 100 9.88 -14.71 -2.07
N THR A 101 9.67 -16.01 -2.31
CA THR A 101 9.89 -17.04 -1.29
C THR A 101 11.34 -17.08 -0.86
N ALA A 102 12.28 -17.08 -1.78
CA ALA A 102 13.71 -17.14 -1.48
C ALA A 102 14.19 -15.92 -0.68
N LEU A 103 13.68 -14.72 -1.04
CA LEU A 103 14.09 -13.47 -0.41
C LEU A 103 13.42 -13.24 0.95
N PHE A 104 12.09 -13.45 1.06
CA PHE A 104 11.29 -13.04 2.20
C PHE A 104 10.95 -14.17 3.18
N ILE A 105 11.03 -15.43 2.77
CA ILE A 105 10.72 -16.59 3.61
C ILE A 105 11.98 -17.46 3.81
N GLY A 106 12.67 -17.77 2.71
CA GLY A 106 13.89 -18.58 2.66
C GLY A 106 13.68 -20.06 2.99
N PRO A 107 14.65 -20.93 2.74
CA PRO A 107 15.18 -21.92 3.66
C PRO A 107 16.69 -21.69 3.86
N PRO A 108 17.22 -21.67 5.08
CA PRO A 108 16.57 -21.84 6.39
C PRO A 108 16.02 -20.52 6.97
N LYS A 109 16.31 -19.39 6.39
CA LYS A 109 15.86 -18.05 6.81
C LYS A 109 15.86 -17.09 5.63
N PRO A 110 15.01 -16.03 5.66
CA PRO A 110 14.94 -15.04 4.60
C PRO A 110 16.29 -14.33 4.38
N THR A 111 16.65 -14.14 3.12
CA THR A 111 17.83 -13.36 2.73
C THR A 111 17.57 -11.85 2.91
N CYS A 112 16.34 -11.43 2.64
CA CYS A 112 15.86 -10.06 2.81
C CYS A 112 14.62 -10.06 3.70
N PRO A 113 14.78 -10.12 5.05
CA PRO A 113 13.65 -10.18 5.97
C PRO A 113 12.71 -8.99 5.78
N PRO A 114 11.39 -9.20 5.56
CA PRO A 114 10.46 -8.12 5.26
C PRO A 114 9.83 -7.50 6.51
N TRP A 115 10.59 -7.39 7.60
CA TRP A 115 10.12 -6.92 8.92
C TRP A 115 10.91 -5.71 9.41
N GLU A 116 10.22 -4.68 9.90
CA GLU A 116 10.79 -3.43 10.41
C GLU A 116 11.85 -3.69 11.48
N GLY A 117 11.56 -4.57 12.44
CA GLY A 117 12.44 -4.88 13.55
C GLY A 117 13.81 -5.45 13.14
N PHE A 118 13.94 -5.96 11.91
CA PHE A 118 15.23 -6.39 11.37
C PHE A 118 16.12 -5.21 10.94
N TYR A 119 15.54 -4.09 10.52
CA TYR A 119 16.25 -2.91 10.00
C TYR A 119 16.32 -1.76 11.01
N SER A 120 15.60 -1.84 12.12
CA SER A 120 15.65 -0.81 13.16
C SER A 120 17.01 -0.81 13.88
N GLU A 121 17.51 0.37 14.24
CA GLU A 121 18.85 0.58 14.84
C GLU A 121 19.03 -0.15 16.19
N GLN A 122 17.94 -0.53 16.84
CA GLN A 122 17.99 -0.95 18.24
C GLN A 122 18.16 -2.46 18.46
N HIS A 123 18.08 -3.30 17.46
CA HIS A 123 18.36 -4.75 17.57
C HIS A 123 17.70 -5.49 16.40
N ASN A 124 18.40 -6.36 15.75
CA ASN A 124 17.93 -7.31 14.73
C ASN A 124 16.89 -8.31 15.32
N GLU A 125 15.89 -7.84 16.04
CA GLU A 125 14.88 -8.66 16.69
C GLU A 125 13.71 -8.87 15.73
N VAL A 126 13.51 -10.12 15.32
CA VAL A 126 12.44 -10.52 14.43
C VAL A 126 11.29 -11.08 15.25
N GLY A 127 10.11 -10.49 15.09
CA GLY A 127 8.83 -11.07 15.50
C GLY A 127 8.32 -10.74 16.89
N TYR A 128 9.19 -10.51 17.86
CA TYR A 128 8.81 -10.16 19.25
C TYR A 128 9.53 -8.90 19.74
N GLY A 129 10.14 -8.16 18.83
CA GLY A 129 10.78 -6.88 19.10
C GLY A 129 9.76 -5.76 19.31
N ARG A 130 10.28 -4.56 19.62
CA ARG A 130 9.45 -3.38 19.87
C ARG A 130 8.53 -3.05 18.69
N CYS A 131 9.04 -3.07 17.45
CA CYS A 131 8.27 -2.73 16.25
C CYS A 131 7.06 -3.66 16.07
N ALA A 132 7.25 -4.98 16.22
CA ALA A 132 6.16 -5.95 16.11
C ALA A 132 5.09 -5.76 17.21
N LEU A 133 5.50 -5.41 18.44
CA LEU A 133 4.56 -5.14 19.54
C LEU A 133 3.81 -3.83 19.33
N GLU A 134 4.46 -2.77 18.86
CA GLU A 134 3.84 -1.49 18.50
C GLU A 134 2.79 -1.71 17.41
N MET A 135 3.12 -2.43 16.35
CA MET A 135 2.17 -2.76 15.29
C MET A 135 0.98 -3.61 15.80
N LEU A 136 1.22 -4.58 16.69
CA LEU A 136 0.12 -5.35 17.31
C LEU A 136 -0.82 -4.46 18.13
N HIS A 137 -0.31 -3.46 18.84
CA HIS A 137 -1.13 -2.49 19.56
C HIS A 137 -1.95 -1.62 18.59
N LEU A 138 -1.32 -1.09 17.54
CA LEU A 138 -2.01 -0.29 16.51
C LEU A 138 -3.14 -1.08 15.85
N LEU A 139 -2.89 -2.33 15.44
CA LEU A 139 -3.90 -3.20 14.86
C LEU A 139 -5.06 -3.45 15.83
N LYS A 140 -4.75 -3.76 17.10
CA LYS A 140 -5.75 -4.01 18.12
C LYS A 140 -6.63 -2.78 18.38
N ASP A 141 -6.02 -1.59 18.49
CA ASP A 141 -6.74 -0.34 18.74
C ASP A 141 -7.64 0.02 17.55
N ALA A 142 -7.20 -0.29 16.33
CA ALA A 142 -8.01 -0.18 15.12
C ALA A 142 -9.04 -1.32 14.95
N ARG A 143 -9.09 -2.30 15.85
CA ARG A 143 -9.93 -3.52 15.79
C ARG A 143 -9.67 -4.36 14.53
N LEU A 144 -8.42 -4.37 14.08
CA LEU A 144 -7.95 -5.18 12.96
C LEU A 144 -7.26 -6.43 13.48
N SER A 145 -7.33 -7.51 12.69
CA SER A 145 -6.66 -8.78 12.96
C SER A 145 -5.89 -9.25 11.74
N ILE A 146 -4.75 -9.90 11.95
CA ILE A 146 -4.00 -10.55 10.88
C ILE A 146 -4.65 -11.91 10.64
N GLU A 147 -5.31 -12.06 9.49
CA GLU A 147 -5.94 -13.30 9.09
C GLU A 147 -5.11 -14.03 8.03
N GLY A 148 -5.30 -15.36 7.95
CA GLY A 148 -4.71 -16.20 6.92
C GLY A 148 -3.72 -17.24 7.43
N SER A 149 -3.28 -18.11 6.51
CA SER A 149 -2.34 -19.21 6.78
C SER A 149 -0.89 -18.74 6.94
N ASN A 150 -0.56 -17.56 6.42
CA ASN A 150 0.74 -16.93 6.59
C ASN A 150 0.75 -16.17 7.92
N ARG A 151 1.33 -16.79 8.94
CA ARG A 151 1.59 -16.14 10.25
C ARG A 151 2.77 -15.19 10.11
N GLN A 152 2.56 -14.07 9.42
CA GLN A 152 3.56 -13.00 9.37
C GLN A 152 3.59 -12.25 10.70
N TYR A 153 4.75 -11.73 11.06
CA TYR A 153 4.84 -10.80 12.18
C TYR A 153 4.17 -9.47 11.83
N ALA A 154 3.66 -8.78 12.83
CA ALA A 154 2.84 -7.58 12.62
C ALA A 154 3.61 -6.42 11.95
N ASP A 155 4.91 -6.35 12.14
CA ASP A 155 5.84 -5.39 11.53
C ASP A 155 6.32 -5.79 10.11
N HIS A 156 5.55 -6.62 9.41
CA HIS A 156 5.81 -6.95 8.02
C HIS A 156 5.40 -5.78 7.12
N ILE A 157 6.27 -5.38 6.17
CA ILE A 157 6.03 -4.23 5.27
C ILE A 157 4.63 -4.27 4.62
N GLY A 158 4.15 -5.44 4.21
CA GLY A 158 2.82 -5.58 3.62
C GLY A 158 1.69 -5.34 4.64
N ILE A 159 1.88 -5.72 5.92
CA ILE A 159 0.91 -5.46 6.99
C ILE A 159 0.90 -3.97 7.33
N GLU A 160 2.05 -3.32 7.35
CA GLU A 160 2.14 -1.88 7.53
C GLU A 160 1.43 -1.11 6.40
N CYS A 161 1.59 -1.57 5.14
CA CYS A 161 0.84 -1.00 4.01
C CYS A 161 -0.68 -1.17 4.16
N MET A 162 -1.14 -2.35 4.61
CA MET A 162 -2.57 -2.61 4.85
C MET A 162 -3.12 -1.77 6.02
N TYR A 163 -2.33 -1.56 7.06
CA TYR A 163 -2.71 -0.67 8.15
C TYR A 163 -2.79 0.79 7.67
N ALA A 164 -1.80 1.27 6.90
CA ALA A 164 -1.86 2.58 6.26
C ALA A 164 -3.09 2.72 5.35
N ALA A 165 -3.47 1.66 4.62
CA ALA A 165 -4.70 1.63 3.83
C ALA A 165 -5.96 1.85 4.69
N SER A 166 -6.01 1.25 5.89
CA SER A 166 -7.13 1.44 6.80
C SER A 166 -7.23 2.88 7.32
N LEU A 167 -6.09 3.53 7.57
CA LEU A 167 -6.03 4.94 7.95
C LEU A 167 -6.47 5.85 6.79
N ALA A 168 -6.01 5.58 5.57
CA ALA A 168 -6.41 6.31 4.37
C ALA A 168 -7.92 6.17 4.08
N GLN A 169 -8.50 4.98 4.30
CA GLN A 169 -9.96 4.79 4.17
C GLN A 169 -10.73 5.62 5.20
N ARG A 170 -10.24 5.73 6.45
CA ARG A 170 -10.85 6.61 7.47
C ARG A 170 -10.86 8.08 7.05
N ILE A 171 -9.84 8.53 6.31
CA ILE A 171 -9.79 9.88 5.74
C ILE A 171 -10.86 10.03 4.66
N ALA A 172 -10.97 9.06 3.74
CA ALA A 172 -12.02 9.05 2.72
C ALA A 172 -13.43 9.13 3.35
N ASP A 173 -13.68 8.28 4.36
CA ASP A 173 -14.95 8.26 5.09
C ASP A 173 -15.24 9.60 5.80
N ALA A 174 -14.20 10.26 6.34
CA ALA A 174 -14.34 11.56 6.99
C ALA A 174 -14.76 12.66 5.99
N PHE A 175 -14.20 12.69 4.80
CA PHE A 175 -14.61 13.61 3.73
C PHE A 175 -16.00 13.30 3.21
N GLU A 176 -16.33 12.03 2.97
CA GLU A 176 -17.65 11.60 2.48
C GLU A 176 -18.77 11.99 3.46
N ASN A 177 -18.52 11.80 4.76
CA ASN A 177 -19.50 12.11 5.80
C ASN A 177 -19.45 13.57 6.30
N GLY A 178 -18.57 14.41 5.74
CA GLY A 178 -18.43 15.82 6.13
C GLY A 178 -18.03 16.03 7.60
N THR A 179 -17.26 15.09 8.18
CA THR A 179 -16.83 15.18 9.57
C THR A 179 -15.58 16.07 9.73
N SER A 180 -15.48 16.81 10.84
CA SER A 180 -14.39 17.76 11.07
C SER A 180 -13.03 17.13 11.45
N ASN A 181 -12.93 15.80 11.46
CA ASN A 181 -11.73 15.08 11.90
C ASN A 181 -10.81 14.61 10.76
N ALA A 182 -11.09 14.97 9.49
CA ALA A 182 -10.28 14.54 8.35
C ALA A 182 -8.79 14.91 8.53
N ASN A 183 -8.48 16.14 8.97
CA ASN A 183 -7.11 16.59 9.20
C ASN A 183 -6.40 15.76 10.29
N ILE A 184 -7.13 15.38 11.35
CA ILE A 184 -6.58 14.53 12.42
C ILE A 184 -6.22 13.14 11.86
N CYS A 185 -7.08 12.59 11.02
CA CYS A 185 -6.80 11.30 10.35
C CYS A 185 -5.63 11.40 9.37
N ILE A 186 -5.49 12.52 8.66
CA ILE A 186 -4.35 12.80 7.77
C ILE A 186 -3.04 12.84 8.57
N ASP A 187 -3.01 13.55 9.68
CA ASP A 187 -1.82 13.65 10.55
C ASP A 187 -1.46 12.28 11.16
N GLU A 188 -2.45 11.47 11.53
CA GLU A 188 -2.26 10.11 12.01
C GLU A 188 -1.60 9.23 10.94
N LEU A 189 -2.12 9.24 9.70
CA LEU A 189 -1.55 8.50 8.58
C LEU A 189 -0.14 8.96 8.27
N LYS A 190 0.11 10.26 8.19
CA LYS A 190 1.43 10.84 7.93
C LYS A 190 2.44 10.45 8.98
N THR A 191 2.06 10.50 10.25
CA THR A 191 2.89 10.08 11.39
C THR A 191 3.22 8.59 11.27
N PHE A 192 2.22 7.76 10.99
CA PHE A 192 2.41 6.32 10.83
C PHE A 192 3.34 5.98 9.66
N ILE A 193 3.09 6.52 8.46
CA ILE A 193 3.93 6.25 7.29
C ILE A 193 5.38 6.65 7.58
N THR A 194 5.60 7.81 8.20
CA THR A 194 6.95 8.31 8.50
C THR A 194 7.68 7.46 9.53
N ALA A 195 6.98 7.00 10.57
CA ALA A 195 7.58 6.27 11.69
C ALA A 195 7.82 4.78 11.38
N HIS A 196 7.00 4.17 10.52
CA HIS A 196 7.01 2.74 10.22
C HIS A 196 7.50 2.45 8.78
N PRO A 197 6.64 2.26 7.74
CA PRO A 197 7.12 1.73 6.47
C PRO A 197 8.22 2.60 5.84
N ARG A 198 8.09 3.91 5.90
CA ARG A 198 9.03 4.81 5.24
C ARG A 198 10.39 4.90 5.93
N SER A 199 10.45 4.62 7.22
CA SER A 199 11.68 4.70 8.00
C SER A 199 12.71 3.62 7.62
N TRP A 200 12.29 2.51 7.04
CA TRP A 200 13.15 1.35 6.82
C TRP A 200 13.04 0.69 5.42
N ILE A 201 11.99 0.99 4.64
CA ILE A 201 11.78 0.36 3.33
C ILE A 201 12.97 0.54 2.37
N ASP A 202 13.71 1.65 2.48
CA ASP A 202 14.89 1.89 1.66
C ASP A 202 15.99 0.84 1.93
N ALA A 203 16.22 0.49 3.19
CA ALA A 203 17.19 -0.54 3.55
C ALA A 203 16.76 -1.95 3.07
N LEU A 204 15.45 -2.26 3.13
CA LEU A 204 14.93 -3.49 2.53
C LEU A 204 15.13 -3.49 1.02
N TYR A 205 14.77 -2.41 0.33
CA TYR A 205 14.92 -2.28 -1.12
C TYR A 205 16.37 -2.46 -1.56
N GLU A 206 17.31 -1.76 -0.92
CA GLU A 206 18.73 -1.88 -1.22
C GLU A 206 19.24 -3.32 -1.03
N ARG A 207 18.79 -3.98 0.04
CA ARG A 207 19.15 -5.38 0.30
C ARG A 207 18.60 -6.33 -0.78
N VAL A 208 17.35 -6.10 -1.23
CA VAL A 208 16.77 -6.87 -2.33
C VAL A 208 17.52 -6.63 -3.63
N GLN A 209 17.85 -5.39 -3.96
CA GLN A 209 18.64 -5.03 -5.15
C GLN A 209 20.04 -5.67 -5.17
N GLN A 210 20.68 -5.82 -4.00
CA GLN A 210 21.97 -6.50 -3.90
C GLN A 210 21.88 -8.01 -4.17
N ASN A 211 20.73 -8.63 -3.92
CA ASN A 211 20.53 -10.08 -4.07
C ASN A 211 19.94 -10.45 -5.44
N VAL A 212 18.90 -9.72 -5.88
CA VAL A 212 18.23 -9.93 -7.18
C VAL A 212 17.95 -8.56 -7.81
N PRO A 213 18.93 -7.98 -8.51
CA PRO A 213 18.76 -6.71 -9.21
C PRO A 213 17.60 -6.79 -10.20
N ASP A 214 16.75 -5.77 -10.18
CA ASP A 214 15.63 -5.62 -11.12
C ASP A 214 14.61 -6.79 -11.14
N GLY A 215 14.62 -7.65 -10.10
CA GLY A 215 13.64 -8.72 -9.95
C GLY A 215 12.26 -8.22 -9.51
N TYR A 216 11.31 -9.15 -9.41
CA TYR A 216 9.93 -8.86 -9.01
C TYR A 216 9.83 -8.11 -7.69
N CYS A 217 10.53 -8.59 -6.66
CA CYS A 217 10.50 -7.95 -5.34
C CYS A 217 11.11 -6.55 -5.36
N ALA A 218 12.17 -6.33 -6.15
CA ALA A 218 12.77 -5.02 -6.30
C ALA A 218 11.82 -4.04 -6.98
N GLN A 219 11.15 -4.44 -8.06
CA GLN A 219 10.17 -3.61 -8.77
C GLN A 219 8.94 -3.32 -7.90
N LEU A 220 8.45 -4.31 -7.17
CA LEU A 220 7.32 -4.13 -6.25
C LEU A 220 7.68 -3.16 -5.11
N LEU A 221 8.84 -3.32 -4.47
CA LEU A 221 9.28 -2.42 -3.40
C LEU A 221 9.53 -1.00 -3.91
N GLN A 222 10.05 -0.83 -5.12
CA GLN A 222 10.20 0.49 -5.73
C GLN A 222 8.83 1.16 -5.93
N LEU A 223 7.84 0.42 -6.39
CA LEU A 223 6.47 0.92 -6.52
C LEU A 223 5.89 1.32 -5.16
N VAL A 224 6.05 0.48 -4.13
CA VAL A 224 5.59 0.79 -2.76
C VAL A 224 6.22 2.08 -2.24
N ARG A 225 7.54 2.26 -2.42
CA ARG A 225 8.25 3.49 -2.00
C ARG A 225 7.64 4.74 -2.62
N ILE A 226 7.39 4.69 -3.94
CA ILE A 226 6.80 5.82 -4.67
C ILE A 226 5.38 6.09 -4.19
N VAL A 227 4.58 5.06 -3.94
CA VAL A 227 3.20 5.23 -3.41
C VAL A 227 3.22 5.84 -2.01
N LEU A 228 4.11 5.39 -1.12
CA LEU A 228 4.24 5.97 0.22
C LEU A 228 4.66 7.44 0.20
N ASP A 229 5.46 7.87 -0.78
CA ASP A 229 5.93 9.25 -0.95
C ASP A 229 4.88 10.16 -1.64
N ASN A 230 3.83 9.59 -2.25
CA ASN A 230 2.85 10.33 -3.05
C ASN A 230 1.41 10.16 -2.52
N ALA A 231 1.22 10.20 -1.20
CA ALA A 231 -0.11 10.30 -0.62
C ALA A 231 -0.77 11.65 -1.00
N PRO A 232 -2.09 11.71 -1.22
CA PRO A 232 -2.77 12.90 -1.73
C PRO A 232 -2.97 13.99 -0.64
N TYR A 233 -1.86 14.42 0.00
CA TYR A 233 -1.88 15.44 1.06
C TYR A 233 -2.13 16.86 0.55
N ASP A 234 -1.66 17.18 -0.66
CA ASP A 234 -1.62 18.56 -1.19
C ASP A 234 -2.93 19.01 -1.86
N GLU A 235 -3.95 18.19 -1.84
CA GLU A 235 -5.25 18.51 -2.41
C GLU A 235 -6.26 19.03 -1.37
N THR A 236 -5.80 19.39 -0.17
CA THR A 236 -6.64 19.90 0.94
C THR A 236 -6.78 21.41 0.94
#